data_df0b4e2b240fe9d837daa6f7a15acba7
#
_entry.id   df0b4e2b240fe9d837daa6f7a15acba7
#
_cell.length_a   1.000
_cell.length_b   1.000
_cell.length_c   1.000
_cell.angle_alpha   90.00
_cell.angle_beta   90.00
_cell.angle_gamma   90.00
#
_symmetry.space_group_name_H-M   'P 1'
#
loop_
_entity.id
_entity.type
_entity.pdbx_description
1 polymer ?
#
loop_
_entity_poly.entity_id
_entity_poly.type
_entity_poly.pdbx_seq_one_letter_code
_entity_poly.pdbx_strand_id
1 'polypeptide(L)'
;MECTCSCGATSFQTLGEPLLRFYCHCTICQRFYDAPFGDILIYRAEDVALPPPGTVIFDTYRPPPNVQRGKCATCGQPAVTVFAARFMPRLVTIPRPMFRSDAELPSPEAHGFYDKRVS
;
A
#
# COMPACT_ATOMS: atom_id res chain seq x y z
N MET A 1 3.55 6.61 -12.81
CA MET A 1 4.46 5.46 -12.65
C MET A 1 3.63 4.19 -12.57
N GLU A 2 4.07 3.14 -13.22
CA GLU A 2 3.32 1.90 -13.28
C GLU A 2 3.55 1.03 -12.06
N CYS A 3 2.47 0.44 -11.54
CA CYS A 3 2.48 -0.50 -10.44
C CYS A 3 1.89 -1.82 -10.91
N THR A 4 2.59 -2.92 -10.69
CA THR A 4 2.18 -4.24 -11.17
C THR A 4 2.58 -5.31 -10.16
N CYS A 5 1.68 -6.25 -9.89
CA CYS A 5 2.00 -7.39 -9.03
C CYS A 5 2.84 -8.41 -9.82
N SER A 6 3.42 -9.37 -9.11
CA SER A 6 4.34 -10.34 -9.72
C SER A 6 3.68 -11.22 -10.77
N CYS A 7 2.37 -11.50 -10.66
CA CYS A 7 1.65 -12.29 -11.66
C CYS A 7 1.13 -11.45 -12.83
N GLY A 8 1.17 -10.12 -12.73
CA GLY A 8 0.71 -9.22 -13.76
C GLY A 8 -0.80 -8.98 -13.82
N ALA A 9 -1.59 -9.69 -13.03
CA ALA A 9 -3.06 -9.56 -13.09
C ALA A 9 -3.54 -8.23 -12.53
N THR A 10 -2.84 -7.68 -11.54
CA THR A 10 -3.15 -6.36 -11.00
C THR A 10 -2.13 -5.35 -11.52
N SER A 11 -2.62 -4.35 -12.23
CA SER A 11 -1.77 -3.30 -12.79
C SER A 11 -2.54 -1.98 -12.75
N PHE A 12 -1.86 -0.92 -12.32
CA PHE A 12 -2.44 0.42 -12.25
C PHE A 12 -1.32 1.45 -12.27
N GLN A 13 -1.67 2.73 -12.25
CA GLN A 13 -0.68 3.80 -12.36
C GLN A 13 -0.85 4.85 -11.28
N THR A 14 0.26 5.47 -10.88
CA THR A 14 0.26 6.68 -10.08
C THR A 14 0.46 7.90 -10.98
N LEU A 15 -0.15 9.02 -10.57
CA LEU A 15 -0.10 10.29 -11.30
C LEU A 15 0.58 11.30 -10.39
N GLY A 16 1.79 11.61 -10.50
CA GLY A 16 2.50 12.57 -9.64
C GLY A 16 3.37 11.88 -8.62
N GLU A 17 3.81 12.65 -7.63
CA GLU A 17 4.78 12.19 -6.66
C GLU A 17 4.11 11.69 -5.39
N PRO A 18 4.71 10.70 -4.70
CA PRO A 18 4.20 10.29 -3.41
C PRO A 18 4.36 11.41 -2.38
N LEU A 19 3.44 11.45 -1.41
CA LEU A 19 3.54 12.37 -0.30
C LEU A 19 4.72 12.00 0.60
N LEU A 20 4.92 10.70 0.80
CA LEU A 20 6.00 10.23 1.63
C LEU A 20 6.16 8.71 1.48
N ARG A 21 7.34 8.20 1.83
CA ARG A 21 7.61 6.78 1.95
C ARG A 21 7.98 6.49 3.39
N PHE A 22 7.38 5.45 3.99
CA PHE A 22 7.75 5.09 5.35
C PHE A 22 7.66 3.58 5.58
N TYR A 23 8.31 3.14 6.65
CA TYR A 23 8.27 1.76 7.10
C TYR A 23 7.26 1.63 8.23
N CYS A 24 6.24 0.82 8.02
CA CYS A 24 5.22 0.55 9.04
C CYS A 24 5.55 -0.75 9.76
N HIS A 25 5.76 -0.66 11.07
CA HIS A 25 6.18 -1.80 11.91
C HIS A 25 5.04 -2.39 12.74
N CYS A 26 3.79 -1.96 12.55
CA CYS A 26 2.67 -2.50 13.32
C CYS A 26 2.42 -3.98 12.97
N THR A 27 1.77 -4.70 13.89
CA THR A 27 1.49 -6.13 13.70
C THR A 27 0.60 -6.39 12.49
N ILE A 28 -0.34 -5.48 12.20
CA ILE A 28 -1.21 -5.64 11.02
C ILE A 28 -0.39 -5.53 9.73
N CYS A 29 0.55 -4.58 9.66
CA CYS A 29 1.43 -4.45 8.50
C CYS A 29 2.33 -5.67 8.36
N GLN A 30 2.88 -6.18 9.47
CA GLN A 30 3.71 -7.37 9.42
C GLN A 30 2.96 -8.57 8.85
N ARG A 31 1.70 -8.74 9.25
CA ARG A 31 0.86 -9.82 8.75
C ARG A 31 0.45 -9.62 7.30
N PHE A 32 0.01 -8.42 6.96
CA PHE A 32 -0.47 -8.11 5.62
C PHE A 32 0.63 -8.29 4.58
N TYR A 33 1.83 -7.80 4.87
CA TYR A 33 2.94 -7.86 3.94
C TYR A 33 3.80 -9.12 4.09
N ASP A 34 3.51 -9.95 5.10
CA ASP A 34 4.29 -11.15 5.41
C ASP A 34 5.78 -10.81 5.53
N ALA A 35 6.07 -9.78 6.31
CA ALA A 35 7.42 -9.21 6.44
C ALA A 35 7.56 -8.55 7.80
N PRO A 36 8.81 -8.27 8.26
CA PRO A 36 9.04 -7.57 9.54
C PRO A 36 8.43 -6.17 9.57
N PHE A 37 8.22 -5.55 8.42
CA PHE A 37 7.58 -4.23 8.30
C PHE A 37 7.00 -4.08 6.90
N GLY A 38 6.12 -3.10 6.73
CA GLY A 38 5.63 -2.70 5.42
C GLY A 38 6.44 -1.53 4.89
N ASP A 39 7.03 -1.67 3.71
CA ASP A 39 7.71 -0.59 3.00
C ASP A 39 6.68 0.01 2.04
N ILE A 40 6.14 1.17 2.39
CA ILE A 40 4.98 1.72 1.70
C ILE A 40 5.21 3.16 1.25
N LEU A 41 4.57 3.49 0.12
CA LEU A 41 4.55 4.84 -0.42
C LEU A 41 3.13 5.37 -0.31
N ILE A 42 2.98 6.59 0.19
CA ILE A 42 1.68 7.21 0.45
C ILE A 42 1.40 8.25 -0.64
N TYR A 43 0.22 8.14 -1.24
CA TYR A 43 -0.26 9.07 -2.26
C TYR A 43 -1.61 9.64 -1.85
N ARG A 44 -1.95 10.81 -2.39
CA ARG A 44 -3.35 11.26 -2.37
C ARG A 44 -4.16 10.31 -3.26
N ALA A 45 -5.38 10.00 -2.85
CA ALA A 45 -6.21 9.07 -3.62
C ALA A 45 -6.44 9.54 -5.06
N GLU A 46 -6.51 10.85 -5.28
CA GLU A 46 -6.68 11.44 -6.61
C GLU A 46 -5.47 11.23 -7.53
N ASP A 47 -4.31 10.91 -6.95
CA ASP A 47 -3.08 10.69 -7.71
C ASP A 47 -2.84 9.21 -8.03
N VAL A 48 -3.80 8.35 -7.77
CA VAL A 48 -3.69 6.91 -8.06
C VAL A 48 -4.88 6.48 -8.91
N ALA A 49 -4.58 5.96 -10.10
CA ALA A 49 -5.60 5.34 -10.94
C ALA A 49 -5.74 3.88 -10.51
N LEU A 50 -6.69 3.62 -9.60
CA LEU A 50 -6.87 2.30 -9.01
C LEU A 50 -7.22 1.25 -10.08
N PRO A 51 -6.86 -0.03 -9.85
CA PRO A 51 -7.18 -1.09 -10.80
C PRO A 51 -8.69 -1.31 -10.91
N PRO A 52 -9.15 -1.95 -11.98
CA PRO A 52 -10.58 -2.24 -12.14
C PRO A 52 -11.14 -3.06 -10.98
N PRO A 53 -12.43 -2.89 -10.65
CA PRO A 53 -13.06 -3.69 -9.60
C PRO A 53 -12.92 -5.19 -9.89
N GLY A 54 -12.65 -5.96 -8.82
CA GLY A 54 -12.50 -7.40 -8.92
C GLY A 54 -11.08 -7.89 -9.13
N THR A 55 -10.13 -7.01 -9.54
CA THR A 55 -8.73 -7.40 -9.65
C THR A 55 -8.04 -7.44 -8.29
N VAL A 56 -8.58 -6.71 -7.32
CA VAL A 56 -8.04 -6.63 -5.96
C VAL A 56 -9.15 -6.96 -4.97
N ILE A 57 -8.84 -7.81 -4.00
CA ILE A 57 -9.75 -8.15 -2.90
C ILE A 57 -9.34 -7.34 -1.69
N PHE A 58 -10.30 -6.58 -1.15
CA PHE A 58 -10.07 -5.72 0.00
C PHE A 58 -10.59 -6.35 1.28
N ASP A 59 -9.81 -6.23 2.34
CA ASP A 59 -10.17 -6.68 3.68
C ASP A 59 -10.06 -5.54 4.69
N THR A 60 -10.98 -5.54 5.65
CA THR A 60 -10.95 -4.66 6.80
C THR A 60 -10.52 -5.48 8.01
N TYR A 61 -9.32 -5.26 8.52
CA TYR A 61 -8.81 -6.00 9.68
C TYR A 61 -9.38 -5.52 10.99
N ARG A 62 -9.88 -4.28 11.02
CA ARG A 62 -10.49 -3.66 12.19
C ARG A 62 -11.66 -2.78 11.77
N PRO A 63 -12.87 -3.00 12.29
CA PRO A 63 -13.96 -2.05 12.04
C PRO A 63 -13.70 -0.73 12.80
N PRO A 64 -14.22 0.42 12.31
CA PRO A 64 -14.98 0.58 11.07
C PRO A 64 -14.11 0.45 9.81
N PRO A 65 -14.70 0.30 8.62
CA PRO A 65 -13.94 0.06 7.38
C PRO A 65 -13.27 1.33 6.84
N ASN A 66 -12.53 2.04 7.68
CA ASN A 66 -11.78 3.24 7.28
C ASN A 66 -10.48 2.90 6.59
N VAL A 67 -9.98 1.69 6.80
CA VAL A 67 -8.73 1.21 6.19
C VAL A 67 -9.02 -0.12 5.55
N GLN A 68 -8.87 -0.18 4.23
CA GLN A 68 -9.10 -1.41 3.47
C GLN A 68 -7.81 -1.80 2.77
N ARG A 69 -7.32 -2.98 3.10
CA ARG A 69 -6.08 -3.54 2.56
C ARG A 69 -6.40 -4.50 1.44
N GLY A 70 -5.82 -4.22 0.27
CA GLY A 70 -6.11 -4.96 -0.94
C GLY A 70 -4.97 -5.85 -1.39
N LYS A 71 -5.33 -7.08 -1.76
CA LYS A 71 -4.41 -8.06 -2.34
C LYS A 71 -4.87 -8.42 -3.73
N CYS A 72 -3.92 -8.72 -4.62
CA CYS A 72 -4.24 -9.22 -5.95
C CYS A 72 -5.13 -10.46 -5.84
N ALA A 73 -6.26 -10.44 -6.55
CA ALA A 73 -7.20 -11.57 -6.50
C ALA A 73 -6.62 -12.85 -7.09
N THR A 74 -5.59 -12.76 -7.91
CA THR A 74 -4.97 -13.90 -8.58
C THR A 74 -3.80 -14.46 -7.80
N CYS A 75 -2.83 -13.61 -7.39
CA CYS A 75 -1.60 -14.11 -6.75
C CYS A 75 -1.54 -13.84 -5.25
N GLY A 76 -2.45 -13.03 -4.71
CA GLY A 76 -2.47 -12.72 -3.28
C GLY A 76 -1.43 -11.70 -2.84
N GLN A 77 -0.66 -11.13 -3.74
CA GLN A 77 0.34 -10.13 -3.37
C GLN A 77 -0.35 -8.87 -2.85
N PRO A 78 0.12 -8.28 -1.74
CA PRO A 78 -0.36 -6.98 -1.30
C PRO A 78 -0.18 -5.93 -2.40
N ALA A 79 -1.24 -5.22 -2.75
CA ALA A 79 -1.24 -4.33 -3.91
C ALA A 79 -1.48 -2.88 -3.52
N VAL A 80 -2.47 -2.61 -2.68
CA VAL A 80 -2.87 -1.24 -2.37
C VAL A 80 -3.69 -1.22 -1.09
N THR A 81 -3.53 -0.15 -0.31
CA THR A 81 -4.37 0.07 0.88
C THR A 81 -5.04 1.42 0.74
N VAL A 82 -6.35 1.47 0.96
CA VAL A 82 -7.13 2.69 0.86
C VAL A 82 -7.53 3.16 2.25
N PHE A 83 -7.19 4.41 2.56
CA PHE A 83 -7.59 5.08 3.80
C PHE A 83 -8.69 6.08 3.48
N ALA A 84 -9.87 5.87 4.04
CA ALA A 84 -11.04 6.69 3.77
C ALA A 84 -11.74 7.08 5.08
N ALA A 85 -10.98 7.50 6.08
CA ALA A 85 -11.51 7.92 7.36
C ALA A 85 -12.29 9.23 7.22
N ARG A 86 -13.38 9.32 8.00
CA ARG A 86 -14.22 10.51 8.02
C ARG A 86 -13.41 11.73 8.49
N PHE A 87 -13.61 12.88 7.86
CA PHE A 87 -12.93 14.15 8.14
C PHE A 87 -11.42 14.15 7.86
N MET A 88 -10.93 13.14 7.16
CA MET A 88 -9.53 13.11 6.73
C MET A 88 -9.46 12.99 5.21
N PRO A 89 -8.40 13.54 4.58
CA PRO A 89 -8.23 13.32 3.15
C PRO A 89 -8.07 11.83 2.85
N ARG A 90 -8.60 11.42 1.71
CA ARG A 90 -8.44 10.03 1.27
C ARG A 90 -7.00 9.83 0.81
N LEU A 91 -6.39 8.79 1.34
CA LEU A 91 -5.01 8.43 1.01
C LEU A 91 -4.97 6.99 0.50
N VAL A 92 -3.97 6.72 -0.32
CA VAL A 92 -3.71 5.37 -0.83
C VAL A 92 -2.25 5.05 -0.56
N THR A 93 -1.99 3.88 0.00
CA THR A 93 -0.61 3.41 0.16
C THR A 93 -0.35 2.25 -0.78
N ILE A 94 0.85 2.24 -1.36
CA ILE A 94 1.27 1.22 -2.30
C ILE A 94 2.57 0.61 -1.79
N PRO A 95 2.64 -0.73 -1.63
CA PRO A 95 3.88 -1.36 -1.16
C PRO A 95 4.98 -1.27 -2.21
N ARG A 96 6.21 -1.12 -1.74
CA ARG A 96 7.40 -0.99 -2.61
C ARG A 96 7.48 -2.08 -3.70
N PRO A 97 7.19 -3.37 -3.42
CA PRO A 97 7.28 -4.40 -4.45
C PRO A 97 6.36 -4.23 -5.65
N MET A 98 5.34 -3.37 -5.56
CA MET A 98 4.47 -3.09 -6.71
C MET A 98 5.14 -2.21 -7.76
N PHE A 99 6.19 -1.51 -7.39
CA PHE A 99 6.98 -0.70 -8.32
C PHE A 99 8.12 -1.53 -8.89
N ARG A 100 8.62 -1.12 -10.05
CA ARG A 100 9.80 -1.76 -10.64
C ARG A 100 10.99 -1.60 -9.69
N SER A 101 11.88 -2.58 -9.69
CA SER A 101 13.05 -2.56 -8.82
C SER A 101 13.98 -1.37 -9.10
N ASP A 102 13.98 -0.87 -10.35
CA ASP A 102 14.78 0.28 -10.77
C ASP A 102 14.03 1.62 -10.67
N ALA A 103 12.81 1.64 -10.12
CA ALA A 103 12.05 2.86 -9.98
C ALA A 103 12.74 3.83 -9.02
N GLU A 104 12.79 5.10 -9.40
CA GLU A 104 13.31 6.15 -8.54
C GLU A 104 12.22 6.60 -7.57
N LEU A 105 12.38 6.22 -6.32
CA LEU A 105 11.43 6.51 -5.25
C LEU A 105 12.15 7.23 -4.13
N PRO A 106 11.44 8.06 -3.34
CA PRO A 106 12.08 8.74 -2.22
C PRO A 106 12.60 7.75 -1.19
N SER A 107 13.59 8.17 -0.42
CA SER A 107 14.07 7.39 0.72
C SER A 107 13.01 7.37 1.82
N PRO A 108 12.95 6.32 2.65
CA PRO A 108 12.03 6.29 3.77
C PRO A 108 12.29 7.45 4.72
N GLU A 109 11.21 8.18 5.07
CA GLU A 109 11.31 9.38 5.89
C GLU A 109 10.88 9.17 7.33
N ALA A 110 10.15 8.07 7.60
CA ALA A 110 9.60 7.81 8.91
C ALA A 110 9.42 6.32 9.16
N HIS A 111 9.34 5.96 10.43
CA HIS A 111 9.03 4.61 10.88
C HIS A 111 7.80 4.67 11.79
N GLY A 112 6.65 4.19 11.28
CA GLY A 112 5.44 4.08 12.07
C GLY A 112 5.47 2.85 12.96
N PHE A 113 5.04 3.01 14.22
CA PHE A 113 4.99 1.91 15.20
C PHE A 113 6.35 1.24 15.40
N TYR A 114 7.37 2.05 15.57
CA TYR A 114 8.74 1.58 15.67
C TYR A 114 8.96 0.62 16.84
N ASP A 115 8.22 0.77 17.92
CA ASP A 115 8.27 -0.10 19.09
C ASP A 115 7.75 -1.53 18.80
N LYS A 116 7.07 -1.73 17.68
CA LYS A 116 6.58 -3.04 17.24
C LYS A 116 7.51 -3.73 16.26
N ARG A 117 8.60 -3.07 15.88
CA ARG A 117 9.50 -3.63 14.87
C ARG A 117 10.15 -4.93 15.35
N VAL A 118 10.46 -5.78 14.39
CA VAL A 118 11.28 -6.96 14.62
C VAL A 118 12.73 -6.54 14.48
N SER A 119 13.52 -6.78 15.50
CA SER A 119 14.95 -6.42 15.49
C SER A 119 15.81 -7.56 14.99
#